data_b06a0b6f0ce5c84c08e740c316afac33
#
_entry.id   b06a0b6f0ce5c84c08e740c316afac33
#
_cell.length_a   1.000
_cell.length_b   1.000
_cell.length_c   1.000
_cell.angle_alpha   90.00
_cell.angle_beta   90.00
_cell.angle_gamma   90.00
#
_symmetry.space_group_name_H-M   'P 1'
#
loop_
_entity.id
_entity.type
_entity.pdbx_description
1 polymer ?
#
loop_
_entity_poly.entity_id
_entity_poly.type
_entity_poly.pdbx_seq_one_letter_code
_entity_poly.pdbx_strand_id
1 'polypeptide(L)'
;MSLVLGNEGEREGGVFQGEMASPFLLAERPLGQVGRSIREVKVIMAITDELAQLREQTLARIAEADTSAALESVRVAVLGKAGTLTGYLRGMGKVAKEERAVVGKTVNEVRNVVEEALETRKKKLAAAEMEAAIDASAVDVTLPGRAQQMGTRHLINAITDEVSEIFLGLGYTVVHGPEVETDYYNFEALNAPKDHPSRSMQDTFYVRDLSGEASSVRGESDVLLRTQTSGVQVHVMEDQKPPIYIIAPGKVYRRDVADPSHLPQFTQIEGLVIDKGISFGDLKGTLDYFCKQMFGPDRKTRFRAHYFPFTEPSAEADVSCGVCGGTGHLHDGERCRMCKGTGWLEILGCGMVDPNVLTMSGIDPEEYSGFAFGVGVERVACLKYNVPDLRMLLEGDMRFLRQF
;
A
#
# COMPACT_ATOMS: atom_id res chain seq x y z
N MET A 1 -1.95 -8.67 -37.16
CA MET A 1 -1.50 -9.90 -37.81
C MET A 1 -2.49 -10.97 -37.37
N SER A 2 -3.60 -11.07 -37.96
CA SER A 2 -3.98 -11.70 -39.24
C SER A 2 -3.60 -13.17 -39.31
N LEU A 3 -4.58 -13.95 -39.35
CA LEU A 3 -4.92 -15.03 -40.25
C LEU A 3 -5.84 -16.01 -39.52
N VAL A 4 -7.11 -16.13 -39.86
CA VAL A 4 -7.82 -16.45 -41.11
C VAL A 4 -8.07 -17.97 -41.27
N LEU A 5 -9.38 -18.30 -41.32
CA LEU A 5 -10.12 -19.21 -42.22
C LEU A 5 -9.73 -20.68 -42.18
N GLY A 6 -10.62 -21.59 -42.35
CA GLY A 6 -11.79 -21.80 -43.14
C GLY A 6 -12.32 -23.18 -42.83
N ASN A 7 -13.50 -23.42 -43.00
CA ASN A 7 -14.37 -23.64 -44.15
C ASN A 7 -14.69 -25.09 -44.37
N GLU A 8 -16.00 -25.34 -44.34
CA GLU A 8 -16.83 -26.17 -45.26
C GLU A 8 -16.59 -27.65 -45.41
N GLY A 9 -17.72 -28.36 -45.41
CA GLY A 9 -17.89 -29.67 -45.97
C GLY A 9 -19.29 -30.24 -45.78
N GLU A 10 -20.21 -29.74 -46.59
CA GLU A 10 -21.48 -30.40 -46.90
C GLU A 10 -21.24 -31.76 -47.59
N ARG A 11 -22.20 -32.68 -47.42
CA ARG A 11 -22.85 -33.54 -48.48
C ARG A 11 -23.84 -34.46 -47.81
N GLU A 12 -25.17 -34.27 -48.11
CA GLU A 12 -25.97 -35.01 -49.10
C GLU A 12 -25.88 -36.52 -48.91
N GLY A 13 -26.96 -37.23 -48.58
CA GLY A 13 -28.07 -37.46 -49.41
C GLY A 13 -28.20 -39.01 -49.60
N GLY A 14 -29.33 -39.63 -49.35
CA GLY A 14 -29.51 -41.04 -49.65
C GLY A 14 -30.88 -41.53 -49.21
N VAL A 15 -31.87 -41.27 -50.06
CA VAL A 15 -33.18 -41.90 -50.06
C VAL A 15 -33.03 -43.33 -50.58
N PHE A 16 -33.64 -44.31 -49.91
CA PHE A 16 -34.05 -45.53 -50.58
C PHE A 16 -35.41 -45.99 -50.06
N GLN A 17 -36.29 -46.03 -51.00
CA GLN A 17 -37.63 -46.66 -50.98
C GLN A 17 -37.55 -48.16 -51.22
N GLY A 18 -38.61 -48.84 -50.84
CA GLY A 18 -39.03 -50.13 -51.39
C GLY A 18 -38.98 -51.22 -50.33
N GLU A 19 -39.90 -52.13 -50.17
CA GLU A 19 -41.11 -52.47 -50.88
C GLU A 19 -41.94 -53.44 -50.01
N MET A 20 -43.19 -53.48 -50.24
CA MET A 20 -44.18 -54.37 -49.66
C MET A 20 -43.91 -55.87 -49.97
N ALA A 21 -44.26 -56.72 -49.03
CA ALA A 21 -44.96 -57.97 -49.35
C ALA A 21 -45.59 -58.65 -48.11
N SER A 22 -46.88 -58.82 -48.13
CA SER A 22 -47.73 -59.77 -47.40
C SER A 22 -47.83 -61.05 -48.29
N PRO A 23 -48.48 -62.13 -47.94
CA PRO A 23 -49.14 -62.59 -46.71
C PRO A 23 -49.02 -64.14 -46.44
N PHE A 24 -49.76 -64.57 -45.39
CA PHE A 24 -50.30 -65.93 -45.17
C PHE A 24 -49.33 -67.02 -44.66
N LEU A 25 -49.63 -67.47 -43.46
CA LEU A 25 -50.09 -68.83 -43.18
C LEU A 25 -50.64 -68.98 -41.74
N LEU A 26 -51.93 -69.36 -41.73
CA LEU A 26 -52.65 -69.82 -40.55
C LEU A 26 -51.98 -71.09 -40.00
N ALA A 27 -51.72 -71.13 -38.69
CA ALA A 27 -51.65 -72.36 -37.93
C ALA A 27 -52.44 -72.19 -36.65
N GLU A 28 -53.58 -72.71 -36.63
CA GLU A 28 -54.45 -72.93 -35.47
C GLU A 28 -53.69 -73.74 -34.40
N ARG A 29 -53.65 -73.24 -33.17
CA ARG A 29 -53.41 -74.03 -31.97
C ARG A 29 -54.52 -73.74 -30.95
N PRO A 30 -54.89 -74.74 -30.17
CA PRO A 30 -56.23 -74.82 -29.55
C PRO A 30 -56.32 -73.94 -28.30
N LEU A 31 -57.52 -73.45 -28.07
CA LEU A 31 -58.02 -72.75 -26.88
C LEU A 31 -57.73 -73.54 -25.60
N GLY A 32 -56.68 -73.16 -24.88
CA GLY A 32 -56.55 -73.40 -23.44
C GLY A 32 -57.39 -72.37 -22.68
N GLN A 33 -58.52 -72.78 -22.21
CA GLN A 33 -59.34 -72.02 -21.29
C GLN A 33 -58.56 -71.64 -20.05
N VAL A 34 -58.25 -70.33 -19.88
CA VAL A 34 -58.06 -69.75 -18.55
C VAL A 34 -59.15 -68.70 -18.39
N GLY A 35 -60.25 -69.14 -17.79
CA GLY A 35 -61.31 -68.26 -17.36
C GLY A 35 -60.79 -67.33 -16.32
N ARG A 36 -60.25 -66.19 -16.74
CA ARG A 36 -59.99 -65.05 -15.83
C ARG A 36 -61.32 -64.53 -15.38
N SER A 37 -61.54 -64.56 -14.04
CA SER A 37 -62.74 -63.99 -13.42
C SER A 37 -62.84 -62.53 -13.83
N ILE A 38 -64.02 -62.12 -14.34
CA ILE A 38 -64.31 -60.71 -14.72
C ILE A 38 -63.89 -59.69 -13.58
N ARG A 39 -63.87 -60.22 -12.36
CA ARG A 39 -63.44 -59.44 -11.18
C ARG A 39 -61.96 -59.15 -11.14
N GLU A 40 -61.09 -60.07 -11.58
CA GLU A 40 -59.61 -59.94 -11.60
C GLU A 40 -59.17 -59.01 -12.72
N VAL A 41 -59.78 -59.09 -13.90
CA VAL A 41 -59.53 -58.17 -15.04
C VAL A 41 -59.88 -56.70 -14.63
N LYS A 42 -60.96 -56.50 -13.90
CA LYS A 42 -61.35 -55.16 -13.42
C LYS A 42 -60.34 -54.60 -12.42
N VAL A 43 -59.78 -55.46 -11.55
CA VAL A 43 -58.75 -55.00 -10.58
C VAL A 43 -57.42 -54.58 -11.25
N ILE A 44 -56.99 -55.36 -12.27
CA ILE A 44 -55.77 -54.98 -13.02
C ILE A 44 -55.98 -53.70 -13.80
N MET A 45 -57.14 -53.54 -14.48
CA MET A 45 -57.48 -52.31 -15.20
C MET A 45 -57.49 -51.09 -14.23
N ALA A 46 -58.10 -51.26 -13.05
CA ALA A 46 -58.10 -50.16 -12.05
C ALA A 46 -56.70 -49.77 -11.59
N ILE A 47 -55.80 -50.73 -11.30
CA ILE A 47 -54.43 -50.46 -10.90
C ILE A 47 -53.60 -49.83 -12.04
N THR A 48 -53.80 -50.28 -13.31
CA THR A 48 -53.10 -49.66 -14.43
C THR A 48 -53.58 -48.26 -14.73
N ASP A 49 -54.85 -47.94 -14.55
CA ASP A 49 -55.43 -46.60 -14.68
C ASP A 49 -54.93 -45.70 -13.59
N GLU A 50 -54.83 -46.14 -12.33
CA GLU A 50 -54.26 -45.40 -11.22
C GLU A 50 -52.78 -45.09 -11.45
N LEU A 51 -52.01 -46.06 -11.98
CA LEU A 51 -50.58 -45.83 -12.29
C LEU A 51 -50.42 -44.89 -13.48
N ALA A 52 -51.32 -44.90 -14.46
CA ALA A 52 -51.30 -43.93 -15.56
C ALA A 52 -51.63 -42.53 -15.08
N GLN A 53 -52.61 -42.36 -14.20
CA GLN A 53 -52.92 -41.05 -13.56
C GLN A 53 -51.76 -40.56 -12.67
N LEU A 54 -51.16 -41.44 -11.86
CA LEU A 54 -49.99 -41.09 -11.03
C LEU A 54 -48.81 -40.61 -11.87
N ARG A 55 -48.56 -41.28 -13.01
CA ARG A 55 -47.53 -40.87 -13.97
C ARG A 55 -47.79 -39.45 -14.47
N GLU A 56 -49.02 -39.19 -14.97
CA GLU A 56 -49.37 -37.88 -15.53
C GLU A 56 -49.28 -36.75 -14.50
N GLN A 57 -49.85 -37.00 -13.31
CA GLN A 57 -49.75 -36.04 -12.19
C GLN A 57 -48.29 -35.77 -11.75
N THR A 58 -47.47 -36.83 -11.74
CA THR A 58 -46.07 -36.70 -11.37
C THR A 58 -45.28 -35.93 -12.41
N LEU A 59 -45.50 -36.20 -13.70
CA LEU A 59 -44.85 -35.46 -14.79
C LEU A 59 -45.26 -33.98 -14.81
N ALA A 60 -46.52 -33.66 -14.52
CA ALA A 60 -46.98 -32.28 -14.36
C ALA A 60 -46.24 -31.57 -13.20
N ARG A 61 -46.19 -32.22 -12.03
CA ARG A 61 -45.45 -31.67 -10.87
C ARG A 61 -43.94 -31.51 -11.11
N ILE A 62 -43.31 -32.40 -11.88
CA ILE A 62 -41.91 -32.27 -12.28
C ILE A 62 -41.72 -31.06 -13.21
N ALA A 63 -42.67 -30.83 -14.12
CA ALA A 63 -42.64 -29.72 -15.06
C ALA A 63 -42.83 -28.36 -14.32
N GLU A 64 -43.68 -28.32 -13.29
CA GLU A 64 -43.98 -27.15 -12.49
C GLU A 64 -42.90 -26.82 -11.44
N ALA A 65 -42.00 -27.74 -11.14
CA ALA A 65 -40.94 -27.51 -10.15
C ALA A 65 -39.95 -26.45 -10.64
N ASP A 66 -39.90 -25.27 -9.97
CA ASP A 66 -39.08 -24.14 -10.37
C ASP A 66 -37.70 -24.10 -9.69
N THR A 67 -37.47 -24.98 -8.71
CA THR A 67 -36.18 -25.05 -7.98
C THR A 67 -35.75 -26.51 -7.80
N SER A 68 -34.45 -26.71 -7.67
CA SER A 68 -33.86 -28.01 -7.36
C SER A 68 -34.44 -28.63 -6.07
N ALA A 69 -34.75 -27.80 -5.06
CA ALA A 69 -35.35 -28.24 -3.80
C ALA A 69 -36.83 -28.72 -4.00
N ALA A 70 -37.62 -28.00 -4.81
CA ALA A 70 -38.97 -28.40 -5.13
C ALA A 70 -38.99 -29.71 -5.90
N LEU A 71 -38.10 -29.89 -6.89
CA LEU A 71 -37.93 -31.10 -7.67
C LEU A 71 -37.56 -32.31 -6.77
N GLU A 72 -36.65 -32.11 -5.82
CA GLU A 72 -36.26 -33.15 -4.86
C GLU A 72 -37.43 -33.55 -3.95
N SER A 73 -38.27 -32.60 -3.56
CA SER A 73 -39.51 -32.91 -2.83
C SER A 73 -40.46 -33.79 -3.60
N VAL A 74 -40.63 -33.58 -4.94
CA VAL A 74 -41.39 -34.43 -5.81
C VAL A 74 -40.77 -35.82 -5.91
N ARG A 75 -39.46 -35.93 -6.08
CA ARG A 75 -38.73 -37.18 -6.09
C ARG A 75 -38.96 -38.01 -4.83
N VAL A 76 -38.84 -37.38 -3.66
CA VAL A 76 -39.06 -38.06 -2.37
C VAL A 76 -40.51 -38.53 -2.21
N ALA A 77 -41.48 -37.70 -2.61
CA ALA A 77 -42.91 -38.04 -2.51
C ALA A 77 -43.29 -39.21 -3.39
N VAL A 78 -42.62 -39.40 -4.53
CA VAL A 78 -42.99 -40.47 -5.49
C VAL A 78 -42.10 -41.72 -5.36
N LEU A 79 -40.78 -41.49 -5.34
CA LEU A 79 -39.75 -42.56 -5.39
C LEU A 79 -39.08 -42.83 -4.03
N GLY A 80 -39.35 -42.00 -3.01
CA GLY A 80 -38.76 -42.14 -1.66
C GLY A 80 -39.20 -43.44 -0.96
N LYS A 81 -38.60 -43.75 0.18
CA LYS A 81 -38.94 -44.98 0.97
C LYS A 81 -40.41 -45.07 1.35
N ALA A 82 -41.11 -43.96 1.56
CA ALA A 82 -42.56 -43.90 1.81
C ALA A 82 -43.32 -43.34 0.61
N GLY A 83 -42.67 -43.25 -0.57
CA GLY A 83 -43.25 -42.68 -1.76
C GLY A 83 -44.39 -43.55 -2.36
N THR A 84 -45.27 -42.86 -3.10
CA THR A 84 -46.48 -43.51 -3.68
C THR A 84 -46.15 -44.71 -4.58
N LEU A 85 -45.15 -44.56 -5.47
CA LEU A 85 -44.75 -45.65 -6.35
C LEU A 85 -44.11 -46.82 -5.60
N THR A 86 -43.34 -46.54 -4.56
CA THR A 86 -42.76 -47.54 -3.66
C THR A 86 -43.85 -48.28 -2.88
N GLY A 87 -44.96 -47.58 -2.57
CA GLY A 87 -46.15 -48.17 -1.94
C GLY A 87 -46.80 -49.25 -2.82
N TYR A 88 -46.95 -49.00 -4.10
CA TYR A 88 -47.46 -50.01 -5.05
C TYR A 88 -46.53 -51.22 -5.13
N LEU A 89 -45.22 -51.07 -5.16
CA LEU A 89 -44.27 -52.19 -5.15
C LEU A 89 -44.38 -53.04 -3.87
N ARG A 90 -44.58 -52.42 -2.71
CA ARG A 90 -44.83 -53.16 -1.43
C ARG A 90 -46.18 -53.85 -1.39
N GLY A 91 -47.19 -53.25 -2.06
CA GLY A 91 -48.54 -53.80 -2.14
C GLY A 91 -48.64 -55.02 -3.06
N MET A 92 -47.67 -55.29 -3.94
CA MET A 92 -47.69 -56.44 -4.85
C MET A 92 -47.75 -57.79 -4.17
N GLY A 93 -47.40 -57.89 -2.87
CA GLY A 93 -47.59 -59.12 -2.09
C GLY A 93 -49.06 -59.62 -1.99
N LYS A 94 -50.01 -58.69 -2.18
CA LYS A 94 -51.49 -58.99 -2.09
C LYS A 94 -52.11 -59.29 -3.45
N VAL A 95 -51.36 -59.18 -4.58
CA VAL A 95 -51.84 -59.47 -5.97
C VAL A 95 -51.59 -60.93 -6.30
N ALA A 96 -52.46 -61.57 -7.11
CA ALA A 96 -52.33 -62.97 -7.52
C ALA A 96 -51.02 -63.22 -8.27
N LYS A 97 -50.40 -64.40 -8.14
CA LYS A 97 -49.02 -64.70 -8.58
C LYS A 97 -48.83 -64.48 -10.11
N GLU A 98 -49.88 -64.71 -10.88
CA GLU A 98 -49.88 -64.58 -12.34
C GLU A 98 -49.95 -63.11 -12.80
N GLU A 99 -50.54 -62.23 -11.99
CA GLU A 99 -50.72 -60.80 -12.28
C GLU A 99 -49.56 -59.91 -11.86
N ARG A 100 -48.78 -60.43 -10.94
CA ARG A 100 -47.58 -59.66 -10.40
C ARG A 100 -46.62 -59.26 -11.50
N ALA A 101 -46.46 -60.07 -12.55
CA ALA A 101 -45.53 -59.77 -13.63
C ALA A 101 -46.02 -58.59 -14.48
N VAL A 102 -47.32 -58.47 -14.73
CA VAL A 102 -47.89 -57.37 -15.52
C VAL A 102 -47.88 -56.09 -14.76
N VAL A 103 -48.36 -56.05 -13.51
CA VAL A 103 -48.38 -54.90 -12.67
C VAL A 103 -46.93 -54.42 -12.37
N GLY A 104 -45.99 -55.34 -12.07
CA GLY A 104 -44.59 -55.03 -11.84
C GLY A 104 -43.91 -54.41 -13.08
N LYS A 105 -44.25 -54.87 -14.28
CA LYS A 105 -43.76 -54.27 -15.52
C LYS A 105 -44.22 -52.82 -15.68
N THR A 106 -45.54 -52.57 -15.47
CA THR A 106 -46.13 -51.24 -15.58
C THR A 106 -45.56 -50.28 -14.52
N VAL A 107 -45.36 -50.71 -13.25
CA VAL A 107 -44.76 -49.92 -12.25
C VAL A 107 -43.31 -49.53 -12.61
N ASN A 108 -42.53 -50.48 -13.17
CA ASN A 108 -41.16 -50.19 -13.61
C ASN A 108 -41.13 -49.24 -14.81
N GLU A 109 -42.07 -49.38 -15.75
CA GLU A 109 -42.21 -48.46 -16.89
C GLU A 109 -42.51 -47.03 -16.40
N VAL A 110 -43.46 -46.86 -15.47
CA VAL A 110 -43.79 -45.57 -14.86
C VAL A 110 -42.59 -45.02 -14.10
N ARG A 111 -41.88 -45.85 -13.36
CA ARG A 111 -40.66 -45.48 -12.64
C ARG A 111 -39.60 -44.93 -13.57
N ASN A 112 -39.29 -45.65 -14.64
CA ASN A 112 -38.26 -45.23 -15.61
C ASN A 112 -38.61 -43.88 -16.27
N VAL A 113 -39.87 -43.69 -16.67
CA VAL A 113 -40.33 -42.42 -17.24
C VAL A 113 -40.24 -41.28 -16.27
N VAL A 114 -40.60 -41.52 -14.98
CA VAL A 114 -40.49 -40.50 -13.94
C VAL A 114 -39.02 -40.19 -13.62
N GLU A 115 -38.14 -41.18 -13.50
CA GLU A 115 -36.70 -41.01 -13.28
C GLU A 115 -36.04 -40.21 -14.42
N GLU A 116 -36.37 -40.54 -15.70
CA GLU A 116 -35.87 -39.81 -16.86
C GLU A 116 -36.32 -38.33 -16.87
N ALA A 117 -37.61 -38.10 -16.57
CA ALA A 117 -38.15 -36.75 -16.47
C ALA A 117 -37.49 -35.92 -15.33
N LEU A 118 -37.28 -36.56 -14.17
CA LEU A 118 -36.58 -35.94 -13.04
C LEU A 118 -35.14 -35.54 -13.40
N GLU A 119 -34.39 -36.45 -14.03
CA GLU A 119 -33.00 -36.16 -14.44
C GLU A 119 -32.93 -35.03 -15.49
N THR A 120 -33.89 -35.06 -16.45
CA THR A 120 -33.97 -34.01 -17.48
C THR A 120 -34.29 -32.65 -16.85
N ARG A 121 -35.27 -32.59 -15.93
CA ARG A 121 -35.63 -31.34 -15.24
C ARG A 121 -34.51 -30.85 -14.32
N LYS A 122 -33.87 -31.77 -13.60
CA LYS A 122 -32.72 -31.46 -12.73
C LYS A 122 -31.59 -30.80 -13.49
N LYS A 123 -31.22 -31.34 -14.67
CA LYS A 123 -30.18 -30.71 -15.51
C LYS A 123 -30.56 -29.31 -15.97
N LYS A 124 -31.85 -29.10 -16.35
CA LYS A 124 -32.33 -27.78 -16.75
C LYS A 124 -32.31 -26.76 -15.60
N LEU A 125 -32.78 -27.19 -14.41
CA LEU A 125 -32.77 -26.31 -13.22
C LEU A 125 -31.34 -25.98 -12.77
N ALA A 126 -30.45 -26.97 -12.75
CA ALA A 126 -29.05 -26.74 -12.39
C ALA A 126 -28.33 -25.78 -13.35
N ALA A 127 -28.63 -25.87 -14.65
CA ALA A 127 -28.12 -24.96 -15.66
C ALA A 127 -28.65 -23.52 -15.42
N ALA A 128 -29.96 -23.38 -15.17
CA ALA A 128 -30.57 -22.08 -14.92
C ALA A 128 -30.09 -21.46 -13.59
N GLU A 129 -29.94 -22.25 -12.52
CA GLU A 129 -29.40 -21.81 -11.24
C GLU A 129 -27.93 -21.38 -11.38
N MET A 130 -27.16 -22.10 -12.20
CA MET A 130 -25.76 -21.73 -12.49
C MET A 130 -25.68 -20.43 -13.30
N GLU A 131 -26.50 -20.26 -14.32
CA GLU A 131 -26.57 -19.04 -15.13
C GLU A 131 -26.96 -17.85 -14.28
N ALA A 132 -27.99 -17.98 -13.43
CA ALA A 132 -28.39 -16.94 -12.49
C ALA A 132 -27.27 -16.59 -11.45
N ALA A 133 -26.52 -17.59 -11.02
CA ALA A 133 -25.38 -17.36 -10.09
C ALA A 133 -24.22 -16.63 -10.81
N ILE A 134 -23.96 -16.95 -12.07
CA ILE A 134 -22.96 -16.25 -12.89
C ILE A 134 -23.37 -14.78 -13.08
N ASP A 135 -24.63 -14.54 -13.47
CA ASP A 135 -25.15 -13.19 -13.66
C ASP A 135 -25.12 -12.36 -12.36
N ALA A 136 -25.50 -13.00 -11.24
CA ALA A 136 -25.43 -12.34 -9.93
C ALA A 136 -24.01 -12.02 -9.47
N SER A 137 -23.01 -12.77 -9.96
CA SER A 137 -21.59 -12.54 -9.68
C SER A 137 -20.89 -11.64 -10.71
N ALA A 138 -21.62 -11.20 -11.74
CA ALA A 138 -21.07 -10.36 -12.79
C ALA A 138 -20.52 -9.04 -12.21
N VAL A 139 -19.26 -8.76 -12.48
CA VAL A 139 -18.59 -7.51 -12.08
C VAL A 139 -18.40 -6.66 -13.33
N ASP A 140 -18.79 -5.40 -13.24
CA ASP A 140 -18.52 -4.43 -14.30
C ASP A 140 -17.02 -4.17 -14.40
N VAL A 141 -16.37 -4.79 -15.38
CA VAL A 141 -14.93 -4.64 -15.63
C VAL A 141 -14.54 -3.28 -16.23
N THR A 142 -15.53 -2.45 -16.59
CA THR A 142 -15.27 -1.08 -17.07
C THR A 142 -15.05 -0.11 -15.92
N LEU A 143 -15.50 -0.48 -14.71
CA LEU A 143 -15.22 0.32 -13.52
C LEU A 143 -13.73 0.24 -13.16
N PRO A 144 -13.11 1.37 -12.76
CA PRO A 144 -11.73 1.36 -12.33
C PRO A 144 -11.56 0.44 -11.09
N GLY A 145 -10.54 -0.39 -11.12
CA GLY A 145 -10.16 -1.22 -9.97
C GLY A 145 -9.79 -0.35 -8.76
N ARG A 146 -9.72 -0.95 -7.58
CA ARG A 146 -9.17 -0.26 -6.40
C ARG A 146 -7.70 0.05 -6.67
N ALA A 147 -7.39 1.35 -6.86
CA ALA A 147 -6.01 1.79 -6.92
C ALA A 147 -5.34 1.48 -5.57
N GLN A 148 -4.20 0.81 -5.60
CA GLN A 148 -3.36 0.71 -4.44
C GLN A 148 -2.83 2.11 -4.12
N GLN A 149 -3.05 2.58 -2.90
CA GLN A 149 -2.42 3.81 -2.44
C GLN A 149 -0.91 3.56 -2.33
N MET A 150 -0.16 4.18 -3.22
CA MET A 150 1.30 4.19 -3.10
C MET A 150 1.67 5.06 -1.90
N GLY A 151 2.59 4.59 -1.07
CA GLY A 151 3.17 5.40 0.00
C GLY A 151 3.99 6.56 -0.58
N THR A 152 4.08 7.65 0.16
CA THR A 152 4.93 8.79 -0.14
C THR A 152 6.12 8.83 0.82
N ARG A 153 7.20 9.50 0.43
CA ARG A 153 8.35 9.73 1.33
C ARG A 153 7.95 10.74 2.40
N HIS A 154 8.38 10.50 3.64
CA HIS A 154 8.20 11.48 4.70
C HIS A 154 8.90 12.80 4.33
N LEU A 155 8.26 13.94 4.60
CA LEU A 155 8.72 15.25 4.15
C LEU A 155 10.15 15.59 4.59
N ILE A 156 10.54 15.23 5.81
CA ILE A 156 11.92 15.40 6.30
C ILE A 156 12.91 14.64 5.42
N ASN A 157 12.63 13.38 5.09
CA ASN A 157 13.50 12.58 4.23
C ASN A 157 13.57 13.15 2.81
N ALA A 158 12.43 13.57 2.25
CA ALA A 158 12.38 14.17 0.92
C ALA A 158 13.22 15.45 0.83
N ILE A 159 13.15 16.32 1.85
CA ILE A 159 13.98 17.53 1.90
C ILE A 159 15.47 17.20 2.15
N THR A 160 15.76 16.20 2.99
CA THR A 160 17.14 15.75 3.22
C THR A 160 17.80 15.28 1.93
N ASP A 161 17.06 14.47 1.15
CA ASP A 161 17.54 14.01 -0.16
C ASP A 161 17.73 15.17 -1.13
N GLU A 162 16.78 16.08 -1.24
CA GLU A 162 16.84 17.22 -2.14
C GLU A 162 18.03 18.14 -1.81
N VAL A 163 18.24 18.44 -0.52
CA VAL A 163 19.43 19.20 -0.08
C VAL A 163 20.71 18.44 -0.45
N SER A 164 20.74 17.13 -0.19
CA SER A 164 21.90 16.30 -0.50
C SER A 164 22.19 16.27 -2.00
N GLU A 165 21.18 16.14 -2.85
CA GLU A 165 21.32 16.17 -4.31
C GLU A 165 21.89 17.48 -4.83
N ILE A 166 21.48 18.64 -4.24
CA ILE A 166 22.03 19.96 -4.60
C ILE A 166 23.53 19.99 -4.34
N PHE A 167 23.98 19.54 -3.15
CA PHE A 167 25.40 19.58 -2.80
C PHE A 167 26.23 18.49 -3.51
N LEU A 168 25.67 17.30 -3.74
CA LEU A 168 26.29 16.28 -4.59
C LEU A 168 26.54 16.81 -6.01
N GLY A 169 25.61 17.61 -6.55
CA GLY A 169 25.76 18.31 -7.83
C GLY A 169 26.89 19.35 -7.85
N LEU A 170 27.28 19.86 -6.68
CA LEU A 170 28.43 20.76 -6.48
C LEU A 170 29.74 20.01 -6.19
N GLY A 171 29.73 18.68 -6.15
CA GLY A 171 30.92 17.85 -5.91
C GLY A 171 31.18 17.53 -4.43
N TYR A 172 30.22 17.78 -3.53
CA TYR A 172 30.32 17.37 -2.14
C TYR A 172 30.08 15.87 -1.97
N THR A 173 30.62 15.31 -0.90
CA THR A 173 30.37 13.92 -0.48
C THR A 173 29.47 13.91 0.75
N VAL A 174 28.50 12.99 0.78
CA VAL A 174 27.66 12.79 1.98
C VAL A 174 28.40 11.90 2.98
N VAL A 175 28.54 12.37 4.20
CA VAL A 175 29.17 11.63 5.30
C VAL A 175 28.22 11.52 6.50
N HIS A 176 28.36 10.44 7.25
CA HIS A 176 27.56 10.21 8.45
C HIS A 176 28.48 10.02 9.66
N GLY A 177 27.98 10.39 10.83
CA GLY A 177 28.69 10.19 12.10
C GLY A 177 27.75 9.75 13.22
N PRO A 178 28.28 9.44 14.39
CA PRO A 178 27.52 8.95 15.53
C PRO A 178 26.55 9.99 16.09
N GLU A 179 25.37 9.55 16.51
CA GLU A 179 24.41 10.41 17.24
C GLU A 179 24.79 10.56 18.72
N VAL A 180 25.46 9.56 19.27
CA VAL A 180 26.05 9.59 20.61
C VAL A 180 27.51 9.98 20.47
N GLU A 181 27.91 11.13 21.04
CA GLU A 181 29.19 11.74 20.82
C GLU A 181 29.89 12.05 22.14
N THR A 182 31.18 12.27 22.10
CA THR A 182 31.90 12.75 23.25
C THR A 182 31.84 14.27 23.31
N ASP A 183 32.02 14.81 24.53
CA ASP A 183 32.10 16.24 24.79
C ASP A 183 33.21 16.91 23.96
N TYR A 184 34.31 16.20 23.72
CA TYR A 184 35.40 16.66 22.88
C TYR A 184 34.98 17.04 21.47
N TYR A 185 34.33 16.12 20.75
CA TYR A 185 33.90 16.35 19.36
C TYR A 185 32.72 17.30 19.25
N ASN A 186 31.86 17.32 20.27
CA ASN A 186 30.69 18.21 20.24
C ASN A 186 31.00 19.65 20.61
N PHE A 187 32.09 19.89 21.38
CA PHE A 187 32.42 21.21 21.90
C PHE A 187 33.92 21.57 21.82
N GLU A 188 34.82 20.82 22.44
CA GLU A 188 36.23 21.25 22.62
C GLU A 188 36.94 21.41 21.28
N ALA A 189 36.85 20.39 20.39
CA ALA A 189 37.44 20.41 19.05
C ALA A 189 36.81 21.48 18.13
N LEU A 190 35.66 22.04 18.54
CA LEU A 190 34.94 23.12 17.87
C LEU A 190 35.18 24.49 18.55
N ASN A 191 36.33 24.65 19.15
CA ASN A 191 36.78 25.90 19.80
C ASN A 191 35.83 26.39 20.93
N ALA A 192 35.09 25.47 21.57
CA ALA A 192 34.23 25.76 22.72
C ALA A 192 34.73 25.01 23.98
N PRO A 193 35.78 25.49 24.68
CA PRO A 193 36.29 24.87 25.89
C PRO A 193 35.27 24.90 27.04
N LYS A 194 35.58 24.16 28.14
CA LYS A 194 34.64 23.92 29.26
C LYS A 194 34.01 25.18 29.86
N ASP A 195 34.76 26.27 29.87
CA ASP A 195 34.33 27.55 30.44
C ASP A 195 33.77 28.55 29.41
N HIS A 196 33.57 28.10 28.17
CA HIS A 196 33.07 28.98 27.10
C HIS A 196 31.59 29.34 27.31
N PRO A 197 31.20 30.63 27.22
CA PRO A 197 29.81 31.05 27.47
C PRO A 197 28.76 30.40 26.55
N SER A 198 29.10 30.10 25.28
CA SER A 198 28.19 29.48 24.34
C SER A 198 27.79 28.05 24.74
N ARG A 199 28.62 27.39 25.54
CA ARG A 199 28.40 26.06 26.06
C ARG A 199 27.30 25.99 27.13
N SER A 200 27.17 27.08 27.93
CA SER A 200 26.10 27.18 28.94
C SER A 200 24.72 27.50 28.35
N MET A 201 24.66 27.96 27.11
CA MET A 201 23.41 28.27 26.41
C MET A 201 22.86 27.07 25.63
N GLN A 202 23.59 25.97 25.53
CA GLN A 202 23.17 24.78 24.85
C GLN A 202 22.62 23.75 25.85
N ASP A 203 21.33 23.58 25.90
CA ASP A 203 20.69 22.52 26.67
C ASP A 203 21.03 21.17 26.06
N THR A 204 22.00 20.46 26.63
CA THR A 204 22.56 19.20 26.13
C THR A 204 22.01 18.03 26.92
N PHE A 205 21.71 16.94 26.22
CA PHE A 205 21.37 15.63 26.83
C PHE A 205 22.66 14.83 27.05
N TYR A 206 23.14 14.78 28.27
CA TYR A 206 24.24 13.90 28.66
C TYR A 206 23.72 12.51 28.98
N VAL A 207 24.46 11.47 28.52
CA VAL A 207 24.14 10.07 28.81
C VAL A 207 24.56 9.76 30.24
N ARG A 208 23.66 9.24 31.04
CA ARG A 208 23.96 8.88 32.42
C ARG A 208 24.84 7.62 32.44
N ASP A 209 25.99 7.73 33.09
CA ASP A 209 26.81 6.55 33.32
C ASP A 209 26.13 5.62 34.34
N LEU A 210 25.78 4.42 33.89
CA LEU A 210 25.14 3.37 34.71
C LEU A 210 26.20 2.53 35.46
N SER A 211 27.49 2.65 35.11
CA SER A 211 28.58 1.92 35.76
C SER A 211 28.95 2.47 37.12
N GLY A 212 28.55 3.71 37.45
CA GLY A 212 28.84 4.38 38.69
C GLY A 212 30.24 5.00 38.75
N GLU A 213 31.04 4.86 37.70
CA GLU A 213 32.34 5.54 37.55
C GLU A 213 32.12 6.89 36.80
N ALA A 214 31.69 7.89 37.52
CA ALA A 214 31.47 9.21 36.94
C ALA A 214 32.80 9.88 36.65
N SER A 215 33.22 9.91 35.41
CA SER A 215 34.28 10.82 34.93
C SER A 215 33.67 12.14 34.49
N SER A 216 33.18 12.96 35.39
CA SER A 216 32.61 14.23 34.99
C SER A 216 32.77 15.33 36.04
N VAL A 217 32.90 16.56 35.57
CA VAL A 217 32.99 17.79 36.37
C VAL A 217 31.70 18.04 37.17
N ARG A 218 30.58 17.31 36.90
CA ARG A 218 29.29 17.47 37.59
C ARG A 218 28.59 16.14 37.89
N GLY A 219 29.27 14.97 37.84
CA GLY A 219 28.62 13.67 37.99
C GLY A 219 27.89 13.19 36.72
N GLU A 220 28.12 13.86 35.60
CA GLU A 220 27.60 13.54 34.29
C GLU A 220 28.71 12.89 33.44
N SER A 221 28.41 11.97 32.60
CA SER A 221 29.33 11.33 31.63
C SER A 221 29.84 12.39 30.63
N ASP A 222 31.03 12.18 30.08
CA ASP A 222 31.54 12.97 28.95
C ASP A 222 30.88 12.58 27.62
N VAL A 223 29.92 11.66 27.68
CA VAL A 223 29.13 11.19 26.52
C VAL A 223 27.78 11.87 26.49
N LEU A 224 27.37 12.31 25.32
CA LEU A 224 26.16 13.11 25.13
C LEU A 224 25.44 12.71 23.80
N LEU A 225 24.20 13.13 23.67
CA LEU A 225 23.54 13.19 22.37
C LEU A 225 23.98 14.48 21.68
N ARG A 226 24.52 14.36 20.46
CA ARG A 226 25.08 15.51 19.74
C ARG A 226 24.06 16.63 19.56
N THR A 227 24.48 17.86 19.80
CA THR A 227 23.62 19.05 19.65
C THR A 227 23.68 19.66 18.25
N GLN A 228 24.62 19.20 17.44
CA GLN A 228 24.90 19.61 16.07
C GLN A 228 25.63 18.50 15.35
N THR A 229 25.67 18.55 14.03
CA THR A 229 26.41 17.56 13.21
C THR A 229 27.88 17.97 12.99
N SER A 230 28.33 19.08 13.58
CA SER A 230 29.70 19.62 13.45
C SER A 230 30.79 18.65 13.93
N GLY A 231 30.49 17.77 14.90
CA GLY A 231 31.42 16.72 15.32
C GLY A 231 31.87 15.81 14.17
N VAL A 232 30.97 15.55 13.21
CA VAL A 232 31.30 14.76 12.01
C VAL A 232 32.37 15.46 11.16
N GLN A 233 32.36 16.79 11.11
CA GLN A 233 33.36 17.57 10.37
C GLN A 233 34.76 17.36 10.99
N VAL A 234 34.86 17.33 12.33
CA VAL A 234 36.12 17.07 13.04
C VAL A 234 36.64 15.66 12.73
N HIS A 235 35.77 14.65 12.84
CA HIS A 235 36.14 13.27 12.49
C HIS A 235 36.69 13.18 11.04
N VAL A 236 36.05 13.85 10.09
CA VAL A 236 36.53 13.83 8.69
C VAL A 236 37.87 14.57 8.54
N MET A 237 38.06 15.72 9.22
CA MET A 237 39.31 16.45 9.17
C MET A 237 40.50 15.69 9.81
N GLU A 238 40.23 14.85 10.82
CA GLU A 238 41.23 13.98 11.42
C GLU A 238 41.61 12.78 10.51
N ASP A 239 40.64 12.24 9.75
CA ASP A 239 40.82 11.09 8.89
C ASP A 239 41.35 11.44 7.50
N GLN A 240 41.05 12.62 6.98
CA GLN A 240 41.31 13.01 5.59
C GLN A 240 42.14 14.30 5.51
N LYS A 241 42.98 14.34 4.48
CA LYS A 241 43.69 15.60 4.15
C LYS A 241 42.86 16.40 3.12
N PRO A 242 42.97 17.74 3.17
CA PRO A 242 42.36 18.58 2.14
C PRO A 242 42.81 18.18 0.72
N PRO A 243 41.97 18.36 -0.31
CA PRO A 243 40.69 19.08 -0.27
C PRO A 243 39.56 18.28 0.34
N ILE A 244 38.69 18.89 1.15
CA ILE A 244 37.54 18.31 1.79
C ILE A 244 36.28 19.08 1.37
N TYR A 245 35.30 18.39 0.80
CA TYR A 245 33.99 18.92 0.41
C TYR A 245 32.93 17.92 0.87
N ILE A 246 32.30 18.18 1.99
CA ILE A 246 31.33 17.25 2.60
C ILE A 246 30.06 17.93 3.03
N ILE A 247 28.97 17.13 3.09
CA ILE A 247 27.77 17.43 3.87
C ILE A 247 27.51 16.30 4.85
N ALA A 248 27.05 16.64 6.05
CA ALA A 248 26.77 15.71 7.13
C ALA A 248 25.30 15.82 7.58
N PRO A 249 24.35 15.09 6.93
CA PRO A 249 22.99 15.01 7.41
C PRO A 249 22.87 14.13 8.62
N GLY A 250 22.06 14.54 9.61
CA GLY A 250 21.82 13.72 10.78
C GLY A 250 20.87 14.34 11.79
N LYS A 251 20.39 13.50 12.70
CA LYS A 251 19.59 13.94 13.84
C LYS A 251 20.47 14.60 14.88
N VAL A 252 19.92 15.63 15.49
CA VAL A 252 20.55 16.40 16.59
C VAL A 252 19.55 16.59 17.72
N TYR A 253 20.05 16.82 18.92
CA TYR A 253 19.29 16.78 20.15
C TYR A 253 19.59 17.99 21.03
N ARG A 254 18.55 18.72 21.48
CA ARG A 254 18.65 19.85 22.39
C ARG A 254 17.54 19.77 23.42
N ARG A 255 17.80 20.21 24.63
CA ARG A 255 16.80 20.19 25.72
C ARG A 255 15.74 21.30 25.57
N ASP A 256 15.45 21.68 24.35
CA ASP A 256 14.40 22.64 24.04
C ASP A 256 13.02 22.09 24.39
N VAL A 257 12.14 22.96 24.85
CA VAL A 257 10.72 22.63 24.99
C VAL A 257 10.07 22.65 23.61
N ALA A 258 9.33 21.59 23.28
CA ALA A 258 8.64 21.50 22.00
C ALA A 258 7.61 22.64 21.85
N ASP A 259 7.86 23.52 20.87
CA ASP A 259 6.97 24.60 20.46
C ASP A 259 6.81 24.63 18.92
N PRO A 260 6.03 25.54 18.32
CA PRO A 260 5.89 25.61 16.86
C PRO A 260 7.19 25.85 16.09
N SER A 261 8.27 26.26 16.75
CA SER A 261 9.56 26.64 16.16
C SER A 261 10.77 25.87 16.68
N HIS A 262 10.60 25.10 17.76
CA HIS A 262 11.67 24.31 18.38
C HIS A 262 11.20 22.89 18.69
N LEU A 263 12.11 21.94 18.53
CA LEU A 263 11.89 20.52 18.83
C LEU A 263 13.10 19.98 19.60
N PRO A 264 12.92 19.08 20.58
CA PRO A 264 14.03 18.45 21.29
C PRO A 264 14.89 17.55 20.44
N GLN A 265 14.36 17.06 19.33
CA GLN A 265 15.04 16.33 18.29
C GLN A 265 14.65 16.92 16.93
N PHE A 266 15.64 17.23 16.10
CA PHE A 266 15.41 17.68 14.72
C PHE A 266 16.54 17.19 13.82
N THR A 267 16.42 17.42 12.52
CA THR A 267 17.41 17.02 11.52
C THR A 267 18.22 18.24 11.08
N GLN A 268 19.52 18.12 11.09
CA GLN A 268 20.44 19.14 10.63
C GLN A 268 21.29 18.59 9.48
N ILE A 269 21.62 19.44 8.51
CA ILE A 269 22.62 19.15 7.50
C ILE A 269 23.69 20.23 7.62
N GLU A 270 24.90 19.82 7.91
CA GLU A 270 26.05 20.73 7.90
C GLU A 270 26.95 20.44 6.72
N GLY A 271 27.52 21.49 6.17
CA GLY A 271 28.50 21.40 5.11
C GLY A 271 29.84 21.98 5.55
N LEU A 272 30.92 21.35 5.06
CA LEU A 272 32.29 21.77 5.28
C LEU A 272 33.06 21.78 3.97
N VAL A 273 33.78 22.84 3.73
CA VAL A 273 34.77 22.92 2.64
C VAL A 273 36.10 23.34 3.27
N ILE A 274 37.15 22.57 2.97
CA ILE A 274 38.56 22.90 3.33
C ILE A 274 39.42 22.73 2.09
N ASP A 275 40.01 23.81 1.62
CA ASP A 275 40.94 23.77 0.48
C ASP A 275 41.86 25.01 0.51
N LYS A 276 42.78 25.11 -0.44
CA LYS A 276 43.65 26.28 -0.57
C LYS A 276 42.89 27.47 -1.12
N GLY A 277 43.02 28.62 -0.42
CA GLY A 277 42.50 29.89 -0.89
C GLY A 277 40.98 30.04 -0.86
N ILE A 278 40.28 29.22 -0.07
CA ILE A 278 38.84 29.36 0.15
C ILE A 278 38.53 30.67 0.85
N SER A 279 37.52 31.37 0.34
CA SER A 279 37.15 32.71 0.83
C SER A 279 35.67 32.77 1.30
N PHE A 280 35.34 33.84 2.01
CA PHE A 280 33.94 34.14 2.35
C PHE A 280 33.07 34.40 1.13
N GLY A 281 33.69 34.77 -0.02
CA GLY A 281 33.01 34.89 -1.31
C GLY A 281 32.51 33.54 -1.84
N ASP A 282 33.31 32.47 -1.68
CA ASP A 282 32.93 31.11 -2.07
C ASP A 282 31.81 30.60 -1.20
N LEU A 283 31.84 30.82 0.10
CA LEU A 283 30.71 30.53 1.00
C LEU A 283 29.42 31.19 0.54
N LYS A 284 29.47 32.52 0.26
CA LYS A 284 28.29 33.27 -0.20
C LYS A 284 27.76 32.73 -1.53
N GLY A 285 28.65 32.44 -2.47
CA GLY A 285 28.26 31.85 -3.77
C GLY A 285 27.58 30.50 -3.64
N THR A 286 28.15 29.61 -2.83
CA THR A 286 27.59 28.29 -2.52
C THR A 286 26.21 28.37 -1.91
N LEU A 287 26.01 29.21 -0.90
CA LEU A 287 24.74 29.35 -0.22
C LEU A 287 23.69 30.10 -1.05
N ASP A 288 24.08 31.07 -1.87
CA ASP A 288 23.18 31.71 -2.83
C ASP A 288 22.65 30.71 -3.85
N TYR A 289 23.55 29.87 -4.39
CA TYR A 289 23.17 28.77 -5.26
C TYR A 289 22.20 27.79 -4.59
N PHE A 290 22.53 27.33 -3.39
CA PHE A 290 21.64 26.44 -2.60
C PHE A 290 20.25 27.06 -2.39
N CYS A 291 20.17 28.31 -1.94
CA CYS A 291 18.92 28.99 -1.72
C CYS A 291 18.06 29.12 -3.00
N LYS A 292 18.70 29.39 -4.13
CA LYS A 292 18.01 29.47 -5.44
C LYS A 292 17.49 28.13 -5.91
N GLN A 293 18.26 27.06 -5.74
CA GLN A 293 17.82 25.71 -6.08
C GLN A 293 16.65 25.26 -5.18
N MET A 294 16.75 25.50 -3.88
CA MET A 294 15.77 25.04 -2.89
C MET A 294 14.45 25.84 -2.92
N PHE A 295 14.53 27.16 -3.08
CA PHE A 295 13.38 28.06 -2.92
C PHE A 295 12.95 28.78 -4.20
N GLY A 296 13.70 28.63 -5.27
CA GLY A 296 13.42 29.21 -6.60
C GLY A 296 14.43 30.29 -7.03
N PRO A 297 14.59 30.48 -8.36
CA PRO A 297 15.67 31.32 -8.94
C PRO A 297 15.59 32.80 -8.60
N ASP A 298 14.40 33.30 -8.29
CA ASP A 298 14.18 34.72 -7.98
C ASP A 298 14.46 35.08 -6.52
N ARG A 299 14.88 34.10 -5.72
CA ARG A 299 15.21 34.33 -4.30
C ARG A 299 16.54 35.08 -4.16
N LYS A 300 16.53 36.02 -3.27
CA LYS A 300 17.71 36.78 -2.88
C LYS A 300 18.21 36.29 -1.53
N THR A 301 19.52 36.22 -1.38
CA THR A 301 20.17 35.91 -0.11
C THR A 301 20.70 37.20 0.54
N ARG A 302 20.71 37.20 1.86
CA ARG A 302 21.30 38.26 2.67
C ARG A 302 22.11 37.64 3.81
N PHE A 303 23.30 38.15 4.08
CA PHE A 303 24.15 37.69 5.17
C PHE A 303 24.18 38.77 6.27
N ARG A 304 23.97 38.33 7.50
CA ARG A 304 24.06 39.18 8.70
C ARG A 304 25.20 38.66 9.56
N ALA A 305 26.04 39.56 10.06
CA ALA A 305 27.08 39.16 10.99
C ALA A 305 26.49 38.49 12.24
N HIS A 306 27.11 37.42 12.66
CA HIS A 306 26.78 36.66 13.87
C HIS A 306 28.05 36.14 14.53
N TYR A 307 27.96 35.46 15.64
CA TYR A 307 29.09 34.86 16.32
C TYR A 307 28.84 33.37 16.60
N PHE A 308 29.78 32.53 16.16
CA PHE A 308 29.89 31.13 16.54
C PHE A 308 31.33 30.85 16.96
N PRO A 309 31.59 30.00 18.00
CA PRO A 309 32.96 29.77 18.49
C PRO A 309 33.86 29.06 17.46
N PHE A 310 33.29 28.33 16.53
CA PHE A 310 33.97 27.49 15.53
C PHE A 310 34.13 28.17 14.16
N THR A 311 33.68 29.42 14.01
CA THR A 311 33.82 30.18 12.75
C THR A 311 34.20 31.66 13.01
N GLU A 312 35.09 32.21 12.14
CA GLU A 312 35.47 33.61 12.12
C GLU A 312 35.89 34.03 10.71
N PRO A 313 35.20 34.96 10.03
CA PRO A 313 33.95 35.58 10.46
C PRO A 313 32.76 34.66 10.39
N SER A 314 31.79 34.88 11.27
CA SER A 314 30.51 34.14 11.29
C SER A 314 29.37 34.99 10.75
N ALA A 315 28.38 34.32 10.16
CA ALA A 315 27.19 34.98 9.65
C ALA A 315 25.95 34.06 9.75
N GLU A 316 24.79 34.68 9.72
CA GLU A 316 23.52 34.02 9.41
C GLU A 316 23.07 34.38 8.00
N ALA A 317 22.57 33.42 7.29
CA ALA A 317 22.02 33.61 5.94
C ALA A 317 20.48 33.64 5.99
N ASP A 318 19.93 34.69 5.42
CA ASP A 318 18.50 34.88 5.21
C ASP A 318 18.15 34.74 3.73
N VAL A 319 16.94 34.24 3.46
CA VAL A 319 16.35 34.24 2.13
C VAL A 319 15.17 35.20 2.06
N SER A 320 14.96 35.84 0.90
CA SER A 320 13.81 36.72 0.71
C SER A 320 12.50 35.93 0.85
N CYS A 321 11.54 36.51 1.58
CA CYS A 321 10.25 35.87 1.85
C CYS A 321 9.44 35.63 0.56
N GLY A 322 9.03 34.38 0.33
CA GLY A 322 8.28 33.98 -0.85
C GLY A 322 6.85 34.46 -0.90
N VAL A 323 6.26 34.72 0.27
CA VAL A 323 4.87 35.13 0.37
C VAL A 323 4.69 36.59 -0.03
N CYS A 324 5.62 37.46 0.39
CA CYS A 324 5.54 38.90 0.10
C CYS A 324 6.58 39.37 -0.93
N GLY A 325 7.32 38.46 -1.57
CA GLY A 325 8.37 38.83 -2.54
C GLY A 325 9.53 39.63 -1.93
N GLY A 326 9.73 39.54 -0.61
CA GLY A 326 10.79 40.30 0.10
C GLY A 326 10.40 41.71 0.54
N THR A 327 9.13 42.15 0.32
CA THR A 327 8.69 43.51 0.68
C THR A 327 8.33 43.67 2.16
N GLY A 328 8.00 42.57 2.84
CA GLY A 328 7.47 42.60 4.22
C GLY A 328 5.96 42.81 4.31
N HIS A 329 5.31 43.16 3.19
CA HIS A 329 3.88 43.44 3.12
C HIS A 329 3.22 42.64 2.00
N LEU A 330 1.96 42.25 2.18
CA LEU A 330 1.13 41.58 1.18
C LEU A 330 0.61 42.60 0.14
N HIS A 331 -0.01 42.13 -0.92
CA HIS A 331 -0.55 42.97 -2.00
C HIS A 331 -1.62 43.95 -1.51
N ASP A 332 -2.34 43.61 -0.43
CA ASP A 332 -3.35 44.45 0.22
C ASP A 332 -2.75 45.47 1.21
N GLY A 333 -1.44 45.51 1.34
CA GLY A 333 -0.71 46.38 2.28
C GLY A 333 -0.61 45.82 3.71
N GLU A 334 -1.24 44.69 4.01
CA GLU A 334 -1.10 44.05 5.32
C GLU A 334 0.34 43.56 5.56
N ARG A 335 0.73 43.57 6.84
CA ARG A 335 2.03 43.05 7.27
C ARG A 335 2.12 41.54 7.00
N CYS A 336 3.14 41.10 6.29
CA CYS A 336 3.34 39.69 6.01
C CYS A 336 3.59 38.91 7.30
N ARG A 337 2.71 37.93 7.57
CA ARG A 337 2.77 37.12 8.79
C ARG A 337 3.96 36.15 8.75
N MET A 338 4.33 35.63 7.59
CA MET A 338 5.43 34.67 7.41
C MET A 338 6.78 35.28 7.86
N CYS A 339 7.14 36.42 7.33
CA CYS A 339 8.41 37.11 7.68
C CYS A 339 8.24 38.16 8.78
N LYS A 340 7.05 38.25 9.40
CA LYS A 340 6.75 39.25 10.46
C LYS A 340 7.07 40.68 10.02
N GLY A 341 6.86 40.98 8.73
CA GLY A 341 7.07 42.29 8.14
C GLY A 341 8.52 42.65 7.81
N THR A 342 9.47 41.73 7.95
CA THR A 342 10.89 41.98 7.67
C THR A 342 11.24 41.85 6.20
N GLY A 343 10.48 41.07 5.44
CA GLY A 343 10.78 40.66 4.05
C GLY A 343 11.78 39.50 3.96
N TRP A 344 12.36 39.07 5.08
CA TRP A 344 13.44 38.07 5.13
C TRP A 344 13.11 36.93 6.09
N LEU A 345 13.66 35.75 5.78
CA LEU A 345 13.53 34.55 6.58
C LEU A 345 14.91 33.95 6.81
N GLU A 346 15.30 33.83 8.04
CA GLU A 346 16.55 33.16 8.44
C GLU A 346 16.46 31.65 8.11
N ILE A 347 17.53 31.14 7.48
CA ILE A 347 17.61 29.73 7.02
C ILE A 347 18.68 28.97 7.78
N LEU A 348 19.88 29.54 7.91
CA LEU A 348 21.06 28.83 8.39
C LEU A 348 22.13 29.75 8.99
N GLY A 349 22.97 29.18 9.85
CA GLY A 349 24.22 29.75 10.29
C GLY A 349 25.38 29.29 9.41
N CYS A 350 26.38 30.14 9.23
CA CYS A 350 27.58 29.85 8.44
C CYS A 350 28.78 30.71 8.87
N GLY A 351 29.96 30.36 8.35
CA GLY A 351 31.16 31.16 8.56
C GLY A 351 32.42 30.51 7.98
N MET A 352 33.51 31.25 8.02
CA MET A 352 34.82 30.66 7.73
C MET A 352 35.25 29.84 8.95
N VAL A 353 35.84 28.66 8.72
CA VAL A 353 36.30 27.79 9.80
C VAL A 353 37.40 28.52 10.62
N ASP A 354 37.22 28.50 11.94
CA ASP A 354 38.19 29.13 12.84
C ASP A 354 39.57 28.42 12.73
N PRO A 355 40.69 29.15 12.64
CA PRO A 355 42.03 28.55 12.57
C PRO A 355 42.34 27.56 13.71
N ASN A 356 41.80 27.79 14.91
CA ASN A 356 41.97 26.86 16.03
C ASN A 356 41.32 25.51 15.76
N VAL A 357 40.15 25.48 15.09
CA VAL A 357 39.47 24.22 14.71
C VAL A 357 40.31 23.44 13.70
N LEU A 358 40.89 24.11 12.70
CA LEU A 358 41.82 23.49 11.75
C LEU A 358 43.04 22.92 12.46
N THR A 359 43.66 23.71 13.33
CA THR A 359 44.85 23.30 14.10
C THR A 359 44.55 22.08 14.98
N MET A 360 43.42 22.08 15.72
CA MET A 360 43.01 20.97 16.57
C MET A 360 42.74 19.69 15.78
N SER A 361 42.31 19.82 14.53
CA SER A 361 42.11 18.70 13.64
C SER A 361 43.35 18.32 12.79
N GLY A 362 44.53 18.93 13.09
CA GLY A 362 45.82 18.60 12.44
C GLY A 362 45.97 19.17 11.03
N ILE A 363 45.21 20.22 10.68
CA ILE A 363 45.28 20.92 9.38
C ILE A 363 46.00 22.28 9.62
N ASP A 364 46.98 22.62 8.75
CA ASP A 364 47.71 23.87 8.82
C ASP A 364 46.85 25.05 8.33
N PRO A 365 46.48 25.99 9.20
CA PRO A 365 45.66 27.15 8.82
C PRO A 365 46.39 28.18 7.96
N GLU A 366 47.74 28.12 7.87
CA GLU A 366 48.49 28.97 6.94
C GLU A 366 48.45 28.45 5.50
N GLU A 367 48.24 27.16 5.31
CA GLU A 367 48.12 26.51 3.99
C GLU A 367 46.69 26.41 3.50
N TYR A 368 45.75 26.11 4.41
CA TYR A 368 44.36 25.83 4.11
C TYR A 368 43.41 26.79 4.81
N SER A 369 42.33 27.09 4.11
CA SER A 369 41.19 27.80 4.67
C SER A 369 39.91 27.07 4.33
N GLY A 370 38.81 27.40 4.98
CA GLY A 370 37.56 26.73 4.71
C GLY A 370 36.35 27.47 5.24
N PHE A 371 35.19 26.99 4.90
CA PHE A 371 33.92 27.43 5.44
C PHE A 371 33.05 26.29 5.86
N ALA A 372 32.14 26.59 6.81
CA ALA A 372 31.11 25.69 7.26
C ALA A 372 29.77 26.39 7.28
N PHE A 373 28.71 25.61 7.19
CA PHE A 373 27.32 26.06 7.34
C PHE A 373 26.44 24.93 7.91
N GLY A 374 25.35 25.32 8.58
CA GLY A 374 24.41 24.33 9.17
C GLY A 374 22.97 24.76 8.98
N VAL A 375 22.16 23.90 8.32
CA VAL A 375 20.75 24.13 8.02
C VAL A 375 19.85 23.12 8.70
N GLY A 376 18.76 23.57 9.33
CA GLY A 376 17.72 22.73 9.90
C GLY A 376 16.73 22.28 8.83
N VAL A 377 16.61 20.96 8.60
CA VAL A 377 15.75 20.37 7.56
C VAL A 377 14.28 20.69 7.78
N GLU A 378 13.81 20.61 9.02
CA GLU A 378 12.43 20.95 9.40
C GLU A 378 12.12 22.41 9.08
N ARG A 379 13.08 23.31 9.29
CA ARG A 379 12.93 24.72 8.95
C ARG A 379 12.77 24.93 7.45
N VAL A 380 13.60 24.26 6.66
CA VAL A 380 13.51 24.28 5.20
C VAL A 380 12.16 23.72 4.73
N ALA A 381 11.73 22.58 5.28
CA ALA A 381 10.45 21.97 4.97
C ALA A 381 9.27 22.93 5.26
N CYS A 382 9.27 23.55 6.44
CA CYS A 382 8.22 24.51 6.80
C CYS A 382 8.17 25.72 5.87
N LEU A 383 9.32 26.24 5.46
CA LEU A 383 9.39 27.38 4.56
C LEU A 383 9.01 27.04 3.13
N LYS A 384 9.41 25.87 2.64
CA LYS A 384 9.13 25.41 1.28
C LYS A 384 7.67 25.04 1.09
N TYR A 385 7.09 24.34 2.05
CA TYR A 385 5.73 23.79 1.98
C TYR A 385 4.70 24.58 2.82
N ASN A 386 5.11 25.73 3.38
CA ASN A 386 4.27 26.59 4.20
C ASN A 386 3.60 25.86 5.39
N VAL A 387 4.36 24.99 6.04
CA VAL A 387 3.92 24.29 7.26
C VAL A 387 4.02 25.25 8.43
N PRO A 388 2.95 25.54 9.16
CA PRO A 388 2.94 26.59 10.21
C PRO A 388 3.58 26.16 11.52
N ASP A 389 3.77 24.87 11.76
CA ASP A 389 4.19 24.31 13.04
C ASP A 389 5.10 23.10 12.82
N LEU A 390 6.34 23.14 13.34
CA LEU A 390 7.32 22.06 13.20
C LEU A 390 6.82 20.72 13.77
N ARG A 391 5.99 20.75 14.81
CA ARG A 391 5.48 19.54 15.47
C ARG A 391 4.67 18.67 14.53
N MET A 392 3.97 19.27 13.56
CA MET A 392 3.18 18.54 12.54
C MET A 392 4.04 17.55 11.73
N LEU A 393 5.34 17.84 11.60
CA LEU A 393 6.26 16.95 10.88
C LEU A 393 6.53 15.64 11.64
N LEU A 394 6.35 15.62 12.97
CA LEU A 394 6.68 14.48 13.84
C LEU A 394 5.46 13.81 14.49
N GLU A 395 4.28 14.44 14.47
CA GLU A 395 3.07 13.92 15.13
C GLU A 395 2.48 12.66 14.46
N GLY A 396 2.88 12.34 13.23
CA GLY A 396 2.40 11.15 12.51
C GLY A 396 0.94 11.24 12.05
N ASP A 397 0.36 12.44 11.98
CA ASP A 397 -1.02 12.63 11.52
C ASP A 397 -1.12 12.29 10.02
N MET A 398 -1.83 11.21 9.69
CA MET A 398 -2.01 10.74 8.32
C MET A 398 -2.73 11.75 7.41
N ARG A 399 -3.54 12.66 7.96
CA ARG A 399 -4.20 13.74 7.20
C ARG A 399 -3.19 14.78 6.73
N PHE A 400 -2.14 15.00 7.53
CA PHE A 400 -1.02 15.86 7.17
C PHE A 400 -0.07 15.15 6.19
N LEU A 401 0.38 13.94 6.53
CA LEU A 401 1.38 13.20 5.74
C LEU A 401 0.92 12.87 4.31
N ARG A 402 -0.39 12.68 4.09
CA ARG A 402 -0.96 12.41 2.76
C ARG A 402 -1.01 13.61 1.82
N GLN A 403 -0.61 14.79 2.27
CA GLN A 403 -0.61 16.01 1.44
C GLN A 403 0.68 16.14 0.61
N PHE A 404 1.67 15.31 0.89
CA PHE A 404 3.00 15.36 0.29
C PHE A 404 3.38 14.08 -0.44
#